data_8b54cbb1f93077dc744967a656c9c5e3
#
_entry.id   8b54cbb1f93077dc744967a656c9c5e3
#
_cell.length_a   1.000
_cell.length_b   1.000
_cell.length_c   1.000
_cell.angle_alpha   90.00
_cell.angle_beta   90.00
_cell.angle_gamma   90.00
#
_symmetry.space_group_name_H-M   'P 1'
#
loop_
_entity.id
_entity.type
_entity.pdbx_description
1 polymer ?
#
loop_
_entity_poly.entity_id
_entity_poly.type
_entity_poly.pdbx_seq_one_letter_code
_entity_poly.pdbx_strand_id
1 'polypeptide(L)'
;MALKNSRNKQKRKPAIATRAIHAGEPRKRYADSITTPIVQTSTFVFADSNEIENYTRKGKTRYEYARYGGPTATIAEKRLADLEGAQDCVVFSSGMSAITTTILSLVHSGDHIIITDDSYKKTLEFCRSYLKQFAVECTILPFGDYEGLEKAIKKNTRFIFSESPTNPYLNIFDLEKLRKIADRHGVLTLIDSTFATPFNQRPLEFGIDLVLQSCTKYLAGHNDILAGAVLGRTALVDKIRDLHKSMGGTIDPHCCYLLLRGLKTFPLRVTRQNETALAVARHLEKHPRIKRVYYPFLESHPHYKIATAQMTGGGGVVTFETKGTLNDAKKFMDALKLCFIGPSLGGVETLITHPALVSYYDYTRKQRYQLGITDTLFRLAVGIEDAGDIIEDLERGLHQL
;
A
#
# COMPACT_ATOMS: atom_id res chain seq x y z
N MET A 1 -29.35 5.43 50.39
CA MET A 1 -29.31 6.05 49.05
C MET A 1 -27.96 5.73 48.42
N ALA A 2 -27.85 4.66 47.65
CA ALA A 2 -26.59 4.14 47.12
C ALA A 2 -26.41 4.65 45.67
N LEU A 3 -25.48 5.56 45.48
CA LEU A 3 -25.09 6.06 44.15
C LEU A 3 -24.47 4.94 43.34
N LYS A 4 -25.18 4.44 42.31
CA LYS A 4 -24.65 3.54 41.27
C LYS A 4 -23.69 4.35 40.39
N ASN A 5 -22.38 4.23 40.65
CA ASN A 5 -21.32 4.64 39.73
C ASN A 5 -21.30 3.67 38.53
N SER A 6 -22.06 3.98 37.50
CA SER A 6 -21.92 3.32 36.19
C SER A 6 -20.69 3.92 35.46
N ARG A 7 -19.49 3.43 35.80
CA ARG A 7 -18.32 3.66 34.94
C ARG A 7 -18.58 3.02 33.59
N ASN A 8 -18.85 3.84 32.58
CA ASN A 8 -18.88 3.45 31.18
C ASN A 8 -17.50 2.91 30.82
N LYS A 9 -17.27 1.59 30.94
CA LYS A 9 -16.08 0.92 30.46
C LYS A 9 -16.12 1.01 28.93
N GLN A 10 -15.45 1.97 28.32
CA GLN A 10 -15.17 1.93 26.90
C GLN A 10 -14.60 0.55 26.58
N LYS A 11 -15.34 -0.24 25.79
CA LYS A 11 -14.89 -1.59 25.40
C LYS A 11 -13.59 -1.45 24.63
N ARG A 12 -12.52 -2.04 25.14
CA ARG A 12 -11.21 -2.08 24.48
C ARG A 12 -11.37 -2.64 23.05
N LYS A 13 -10.90 -1.90 22.05
CA LYS A 13 -10.87 -2.41 20.66
C LYS A 13 -9.97 -3.66 20.60
N PRO A 14 -10.40 -4.76 19.95
CA PRO A 14 -9.58 -5.95 19.82
C PRO A 14 -8.25 -5.67 19.13
N ALA A 15 -7.21 -6.46 19.45
CA ALA A 15 -5.90 -6.37 18.78
C ALA A 15 -6.02 -6.62 17.27
N ILE A 16 -5.05 -6.11 16.50
CA ILE A 16 -5.06 -6.19 15.03
C ILE A 16 -5.17 -7.63 14.52
N ALA A 17 -4.53 -8.60 15.19
CA ALA A 17 -4.62 -10.02 14.81
C ALA A 17 -6.06 -10.56 14.90
N THR A 18 -6.80 -10.21 15.95
CA THR A 18 -8.22 -10.57 16.09
C THR A 18 -9.08 -9.89 15.04
N ARG A 19 -8.81 -8.60 14.76
CA ARG A 19 -9.53 -7.80 13.77
C ARG A 19 -9.30 -8.31 12.36
N ALA A 20 -8.09 -8.73 12.02
CA ALA A 20 -7.74 -9.34 10.74
C ALA A 20 -8.56 -10.60 10.43
N ILE A 21 -9.00 -11.31 11.47
CA ILE A 21 -9.82 -12.53 11.32
C ILE A 21 -11.31 -12.18 11.27
N HIS A 22 -11.79 -11.28 12.13
CA HIS A 22 -13.23 -11.15 12.44
C HIS A 22 -13.88 -9.83 11.96
N ALA A 23 -13.11 -8.78 11.68
CA ALA A 23 -13.69 -7.50 11.32
C ALA A 23 -14.52 -7.58 10.02
N GLY A 24 -15.63 -6.83 9.99
CA GLY A 24 -16.51 -6.75 8.84
C GLY A 24 -17.44 -7.93 8.62
N GLU A 25 -17.22 -9.06 9.27
CA GLU A 25 -18.08 -10.25 9.09
C GLU A 25 -19.24 -10.28 10.08
N PRO A 26 -20.48 -10.59 9.61
CA PRO A 26 -21.61 -10.81 10.49
C PRO A 26 -21.40 -12.10 11.32
N ARG A 27 -21.91 -12.13 12.55
CA ARG A 27 -21.84 -13.33 13.40
C ARG A 27 -22.63 -14.50 12.80
N LYS A 28 -23.80 -14.23 12.23
CA LYS A 28 -24.60 -15.20 11.47
C LYS A 28 -24.31 -15.07 10.00
N ARG A 29 -23.82 -16.14 9.39
CA ARG A 29 -23.45 -16.21 7.97
C ARG A 29 -24.40 -17.12 7.21
N TYR A 30 -24.35 -17.06 5.89
CA TYR A 30 -25.12 -17.93 5.02
C TYR A 30 -24.76 -19.41 5.31
N ALA A 31 -25.77 -20.25 5.50
CA ALA A 31 -25.65 -21.66 5.82
C ALA A 31 -24.72 -21.95 7.02
N ASP A 32 -24.62 -21.01 7.99
CA ASP A 32 -23.77 -21.08 9.18
C ASP A 32 -22.29 -21.36 8.89
N SER A 33 -21.82 -21.03 7.68
CA SER A 33 -20.45 -21.27 7.24
C SER A 33 -19.43 -20.45 8.06
N ILE A 34 -18.28 -21.05 8.40
CA ILE A 34 -17.19 -20.34 9.11
C ILE A 34 -16.44 -19.37 8.18
N THR A 35 -16.46 -19.58 6.87
CA THR A 35 -15.83 -18.70 5.88
C THR A 35 -16.87 -17.83 5.19
N THR A 36 -16.47 -16.63 4.76
CA THR A 36 -17.30 -15.76 3.92
C THR A 36 -17.59 -16.47 2.60
N PRO A 37 -18.85 -16.65 2.18
CA PRO A 37 -19.18 -17.24 0.87
C PRO A 37 -18.71 -16.37 -0.29
N ILE A 38 -18.35 -17.01 -1.41
CA ILE A 38 -18.11 -16.33 -2.68
C ILE A 38 -19.48 -16.18 -3.37
N VAL A 39 -19.90 -14.93 -3.57
CA VAL A 39 -21.10 -14.61 -4.32
C VAL A 39 -20.71 -14.16 -5.72
N GLN A 40 -20.60 -15.14 -6.63
CA GLN A 40 -20.19 -14.95 -8.01
C GLN A 40 -21.43 -14.73 -8.89
N THR A 41 -21.83 -13.47 -9.03
CA THR A 41 -22.94 -13.07 -9.90
C THR A 41 -22.69 -11.67 -10.46
N SER A 42 -23.20 -11.40 -11.66
CA SER A 42 -23.19 -10.05 -12.23
C SER A 42 -24.41 -9.23 -11.82
N THR A 43 -25.54 -9.89 -11.52
CA THR A 43 -26.83 -9.23 -11.33
C THR A 43 -27.55 -9.80 -10.10
N PHE A 44 -28.23 -8.93 -9.36
CA PHE A 44 -29.07 -9.29 -8.22
C PHE A 44 -30.54 -8.96 -8.55
N VAL A 45 -31.42 -9.95 -8.42
CA VAL A 45 -32.81 -9.82 -8.78
C VAL A 45 -33.66 -9.11 -7.72
N PHE A 46 -34.66 -8.35 -8.14
CA PHE A 46 -35.67 -7.78 -7.27
C PHE A 46 -36.85 -8.75 -7.12
N ALA A 47 -37.46 -8.77 -5.94
CA ALA A 47 -38.63 -9.60 -5.70
C ALA A 47 -39.89 -9.10 -6.46
N ASP A 48 -40.05 -7.77 -6.52
CA ASP A 48 -41.19 -7.12 -7.19
C ASP A 48 -40.88 -5.65 -7.54
N SER A 49 -41.81 -4.98 -8.19
CA SER A 49 -41.71 -3.56 -8.56
C SER A 49 -41.65 -2.62 -7.37
N ASN A 50 -42.26 -2.96 -6.23
CA ASN A 50 -42.20 -2.15 -5.03
C ASN A 50 -40.76 -2.16 -4.43
N GLU A 51 -40.10 -3.28 -4.55
CA GLU A 51 -38.69 -3.36 -4.13
C GLU A 51 -37.79 -2.49 -5.01
N ILE A 52 -38.03 -2.45 -6.32
CA ILE A 52 -37.34 -1.53 -7.26
C ILE A 52 -37.59 -0.08 -6.82
N GLU A 53 -38.84 0.30 -6.60
CA GLU A 53 -39.22 1.65 -6.22
C GLU A 53 -38.59 2.06 -4.86
N ASN A 54 -38.58 1.16 -3.89
CA ASN A 54 -37.92 1.39 -2.59
C ASN A 54 -36.42 1.60 -2.72
N TYR A 55 -35.75 0.85 -3.61
CA TYR A 55 -34.33 1.00 -3.90
C TYR A 55 -34.05 2.34 -4.60
N THR A 56 -34.74 2.63 -5.71
CA THR A 56 -34.44 3.77 -6.58
C THR A 56 -34.89 5.11 -5.98
N ARG A 57 -36.07 5.15 -5.34
CA ARG A 57 -36.70 6.40 -4.84
C ARG A 57 -36.49 6.63 -3.36
N LYS A 58 -36.43 5.58 -2.55
CA LYS A 58 -36.32 5.67 -1.07
C LYS A 58 -34.91 5.38 -0.54
N GLY A 59 -33.95 5.13 -1.44
CA GLY A 59 -32.53 4.93 -1.09
C GLY A 59 -32.26 3.72 -0.20
N LYS A 60 -33.11 2.66 -0.26
CA LYS A 60 -32.82 1.43 0.48
C LYS A 60 -31.56 0.76 -0.07
N THR A 61 -30.62 0.49 0.81
CA THR A 61 -29.35 -0.15 0.46
C THR A 61 -29.58 -1.62 0.08
N ARG A 62 -29.19 -1.98 -1.12
CA ARG A 62 -29.14 -3.37 -1.61
C ARG A 62 -28.09 -3.51 -2.72
N TYR A 63 -27.80 -4.74 -3.11
CA TYR A 63 -27.03 -5.02 -4.32
C TYR A 63 -27.97 -5.07 -5.53
N GLU A 64 -27.51 -4.56 -6.66
CA GLU A 64 -28.21 -4.53 -7.93
C GLU A 64 -27.36 -5.16 -9.03
N TYR A 65 -26.14 -4.67 -9.19
CA TYR A 65 -25.20 -5.08 -10.21
C TYR A 65 -23.78 -5.14 -9.63
N ALA A 66 -23.04 -6.19 -9.95
CA ALA A 66 -21.75 -6.47 -9.29
C ALA A 66 -20.69 -5.36 -9.45
N ARG A 67 -20.76 -4.58 -10.55
CA ARG A 67 -19.88 -3.41 -10.73
C ARG A 67 -20.14 -2.31 -9.67
N TYR A 68 -21.32 -2.29 -9.08
CA TYR A 68 -21.70 -1.33 -8.02
C TYR A 68 -21.38 -1.85 -6.61
N GLY A 69 -20.99 -3.11 -6.52
CA GLY A 69 -20.64 -3.80 -5.27
C GLY A 69 -21.31 -5.17 -5.15
N GLY A 70 -20.83 -5.94 -4.19
CA GLY A 70 -21.35 -7.28 -3.93
C GLY A 70 -21.00 -7.76 -2.52
N PRO A 71 -21.67 -8.82 -2.01
CA PRO A 71 -21.52 -9.27 -0.63
C PRO A 71 -20.07 -9.60 -0.23
N THR A 72 -19.34 -10.30 -1.10
CA THR A 72 -17.95 -10.69 -0.82
C THR A 72 -17.01 -9.48 -0.78
N ALA A 73 -17.15 -8.54 -1.74
CA ALA A 73 -16.38 -7.30 -1.77
C ALA A 73 -16.67 -6.42 -0.55
N THR A 74 -17.94 -6.28 -0.16
CA THR A 74 -18.33 -5.49 1.02
C THR A 74 -17.67 -6.00 2.31
N ILE A 75 -17.51 -7.32 2.48
CA ILE A 75 -16.81 -7.86 3.65
C ILE A 75 -15.31 -7.50 3.60
N ALA A 76 -14.68 -7.57 2.42
CA ALA A 76 -13.29 -7.17 2.25
C ALA A 76 -13.10 -5.68 2.56
N GLU A 77 -13.96 -4.80 2.03
CA GLU A 77 -13.95 -3.35 2.30
C GLU A 77 -14.06 -3.05 3.81
N LYS A 78 -15.04 -3.65 4.49
CA LYS A 78 -15.24 -3.47 5.94
C LYS A 78 -14.03 -3.94 6.75
N ARG A 79 -13.39 -5.06 6.36
CA ARG A 79 -12.21 -5.56 7.05
C ARG A 79 -11.02 -4.65 6.86
N LEU A 80 -10.77 -4.21 5.64
CA LEU A 80 -9.68 -3.27 5.33
C LEU A 80 -9.89 -1.93 6.05
N ALA A 81 -11.10 -1.37 6.00
CA ALA A 81 -11.46 -0.15 6.73
C ALA A 81 -11.20 -0.29 8.23
N ASP A 82 -11.59 -1.41 8.85
CA ASP A 82 -11.35 -1.63 10.27
C ASP A 82 -9.85 -1.74 10.58
N LEU A 83 -9.06 -2.46 9.78
CA LEU A 83 -7.62 -2.62 9.98
C LEU A 83 -6.88 -1.27 9.89
N GLU A 84 -7.20 -0.44 8.91
CA GLU A 84 -6.63 0.89 8.72
C GLU A 84 -7.14 1.91 9.75
N GLY A 85 -8.31 1.68 10.33
CA GLY A 85 -9.02 2.65 11.18
C GLY A 85 -9.82 3.68 10.36
N ALA A 86 -10.13 3.36 9.11
CA ALA A 86 -10.92 4.18 8.20
C ALA A 86 -12.43 4.12 8.50
N GLN A 87 -13.16 5.15 8.08
CA GLN A 87 -14.62 5.14 8.11
C GLN A 87 -15.20 4.25 7.01
N ASP A 88 -14.56 4.23 5.83
CA ASP A 88 -15.01 3.45 4.67
C ASP A 88 -13.82 3.05 3.78
N CYS A 89 -14.08 2.12 2.85
CA CYS A 89 -13.10 1.58 1.91
C CYS A 89 -13.79 1.23 0.58
N VAL A 90 -13.07 1.39 -0.53
CA VAL A 90 -13.42 0.83 -1.84
C VAL A 90 -12.30 -0.10 -2.27
N VAL A 91 -12.64 -1.32 -2.73
CA VAL A 91 -11.69 -2.28 -3.32
C VAL A 91 -11.72 -2.24 -4.84
N PHE A 92 -10.58 -2.50 -5.45
CA PHE A 92 -10.33 -2.38 -6.89
C PHE A 92 -9.61 -3.62 -7.41
N SER A 93 -9.71 -3.84 -8.73
CA SER A 93 -9.01 -4.93 -9.43
C SER A 93 -7.47 -4.82 -9.40
N SER A 94 -6.92 -3.66 -9.06
CA SER A 94 -5.46 -3.46 -8.91
C SER A 94 -5.15 -2.19 -8.11
N GLY A 95 -3.91 -2.09 -7.58
CA GLY A 95 -3.42 -0.87 -6.94
C GLY A 95 -3.46 0.33 -7.89
N MET A 96 -3.09 0.15 -9.17
CA MET A 96 -3.15 1.25 -10.16
C MET A 96 -4.58 1.69 -10.44
N SER A 97 -5.55 0.77 -10.50
CA SER A 97 -6.97 1.14 -10.62
C SER A 97 -7.43 1.97 -9.42
N ALA A 98 -7.00 1.62 -8.20
CA ALA A 98 -7.27 2.41 -7.00
C ALA A 98 -6.67 3.82 -7.11
N ILE A 99 -5.38 3.94 -7.48
CA ILE A 99 -4.68 5.22 -7.62
C ILE A 99 -5.34 6.10 -8.68
N THR A 100 -5.49 5.60 -9.91
CA THR A 100 -5.98 6.40 -11.04
C THR A 100 -7.42 6.85 -10.85
N THR A 101 -8.30 5.96 -10.35
CA THR A 101 -9.68 6.33 -10.05
C THR A 101 -9.76 7.37 -8.93
N THR A 102 -8.94 7.23 -7.87
CA THR A 102 -8.89 8.21 -6.78
C THR A 102 -8.45 9.58 -7.30
N ILE A 103 -7.36 9.66 -8.05
CA ILE A 103 -6.88 10.91 -8.62
C ILE A 103 -7.96 11.56 -9.47
N LEU A 104 -8.53 10.83 -10.43
CA LEU A 104 -9.56 11.35 -11.34
C LEU A 104 -10.85 11.76 -10.63
N SER A 105 -11.21 11.13 -9.50
CA SER A 105 -12.39 11.50 -8.72
C SER A 105 -12.24 12.81 -7.93
N LEU A 106 -10.99 13.26 -7.71
CA LEU A 106 -10.67 14.42 -6.89
C LEU A 106 -10.25 15.66 -7.69
N VAL A 107 -10.09 15.53 -9.02
CA VAL A 107 -9.64 16.63 -9.88
C VAL A 107 -10.65 16.93 -11.00
N HIS A 108 -10.61 18.17 -11.45
CA HIS A 108 -11.32 18.67 -12.64
C HIS A 108 -10.32 19.36 -13.57
N SER A 109 -10.74 19.65 -14.79
CA SER A 109 -9.95 20.47 -15.72
C SER A 109 -9.58 21.81 -15.08
N GLY A 110 -8.30 22.17 -15.17
CA GLY A 110 -7.74 23.38 -14.55
C GLY A 110 -7.24 23.19 -13.11
N ASP A 111 -7.41 22.02 -12.52
CA ASP A 111 -6.87 21.74 -11.18
C ASP A 111 -5.36 21.43 -11.20
N HIS A 112 -4.75 21.51 -10.03
CA HIS A 112 -3.34 21.22 -9.78
C HIS A 112 -3.20 20.16 -8.69
N ILE A 113 -2.19 19.30 -8.85
CA ILE A 113 -1.75 18.32 -7.85
C ILE A 113 -0.25 18.38 -7.59
N ILE A 114 0.19 17.91 -6.44
CA ILE A 114 1.61 17.77 -6.11
C ILE A 114 1.88 16.29 -5.82
N ILE A 115 2.99 15.75 -6.35
CA ILE A 115 3.46 14.39 -6.10
C ILE A 115 4.96 14.37 -5.85
N THR A 116 5.46 13.48 -4.99
CA THR A 116 6.90 13.30 -4.77
C THR A 116 7.54 12.40 -5.83
N ASP A 117 8.79 12.66 -6.17
CA ASP A 117 9.52 12.04 -7.29
C ASP A 117 9.94 10.58 -7.05
N ASP A 118 9.90 10.12 -5.80
CA ASP A 118 10.17 8.74 -5.41
C ASP A 118 8.90 7.87 -5.25
N SER A 119 7.77 8.37 -5.72
CA SER A 119 6.54 7.59 -5.86
C SER A 119 6.66 6.53 -6.96
N TYR A 120 5.80 5.50 -6.93
CA TYR A 120 5.81 4.41 -7.90
C TYR A 120 5.84 4.91 -9.35
N LYS A 121 6.78 4.37 -10.16
CA LYS A 121 7.05 4.85 -11.53
C LYS A 121 5.77 5.01 -12.39
N LYS A 122 4.82 4.06 -12.29
CA LYS A 122 3.57 4.14 -13.08
C LYS A 122 2.60 5.19 -12.56
N THR A 123 2.62 5.51 -11.28
CA THR A 123 1.88 6.65 -10.72
C THR A 123 2.45 7.97 -11.24
N LEU A 124 3.78 8.11 -11.21
CA LEU A 124 4.47 9.29 -11.77
C LEU A 124 4.19 9.46 -13.27
N GLU A 125 4.24 8.36 -14.03
CA GLU A 125 3.94 8.36 -15.47
C GLU A 125 2.50 8.80 -15.74
N PHE A 126 1.54 8.28 -14.95
CA PHE A 126 0.15 8.69 -15.03
C PHE A 126 0.00 10.18 -14.75
N CYS A 127 0.56 10.67 -13.65
CA CYS A 127 0.47 12.08 -13.28
C CYS A 127 1.17 13.01 -14.29
N ARG A 128 2.34 12.62 -14.79
CA ARG A 128 3.14 13.43 -15.71
C ARG A 128 2.56 13.48 -17.12
N SER A 129 2.04 12.35 -17.63
CA SER A 129 1.72 12.18 -19.05
C SER A 129 0.24 12.18 -19.32
N TYR A 130 -0.55 11.42 -18.53
CA TYR A 130 -1.97 11.25 -18.82
C TYR A 130 -2.84 12.39 -18.26
N LEU A 131 -2.54 12.92 -17.07
CA LEU A 131 -3.33 14.01 -16.48
C LEU A 131 -3.32 15.30 -17.34
N LYS A 132 -2.27 15.52 -18.11
CA LYS A 132 -2.22 16.63 -19.08
C LYS A 132 -3.35 16.59 -20.12
N GLN A 133 -3.80 15.39 -20.51
CA GLN A 133 -4.89 15.20 -21.45
C GLN A 133 -6.23 15.66 -20.87
N PHE A 134 -6.33 15.71 -19.55
CA PHE A 134 -7.49 16.21 -18.81
C PHE A 134 -7.32 17.64 -18.32
N ALA A 135 -6.29 18.36 -18.82
CA ALA A 135 -5.93 19.71 -18.39
C ALA A 135 -5.70 19.85 -16.88
N VAL A 136 -5.16 18.79 -16.23
CA VAL A 136 -4.74 18.82 -14.83
C VAL A 136 -3.24 19.01 -14.76
N GLU A 137 -2.81 20.03 -14.01
CA GLU A 137 -1.39 20.32 -13.80
C GLU A 137 -0.83 19.45 -12.66
N CYS A 138 0.41 18.96 -12.85
CA CYS A 138 1.11 18.17 -11.84
C CYS A 138 2.50 18.75 -11.58
N THR A 139 2.77 19.14 -10.33
CA THR A 139 4.12 19.48 -9.88
C THR A 139 4.75 18.24 -9.20
N ILE A 140 5.93 17.85 -9.69
CA ILE A 140 6.72 16.75 -9.12
C ILE A 140 7.87 17.36 -8.32
N LEU A 141 7.97 17.00 -7.04
CA LEU A 141 8.97 17.55 -6.12
C LEU A 141 9.89 16.45 -5.59
N PRO A 142 11.15 16.79 -5.26
CA PRO A 142 12.02 15.87 -4.55
C PRO A 142 11.40 15.41 -3.22
N PHE A 143 11.58 14.13 -2.91
CA PHE A 143 11.13 13.59 -1.62
C PHE A 143 11.80 14.35 -0.45
N GLY A 144 11.01 14.72 0.56
CA GLY A 144 11.50 15.42 1.75
C GLY A 144 11.71 16.94 1.58
N ASP A 145 11.46 17.49 0.41
CA ASP A 145 11.48 18.96 0.20
C ASP A 145 10.16 19.60 0.69
N TYR A 146 10.00 19.70 2.00
CA TYR A 146 8.79 20.27 2.61
C TYR A 146 8.63 21.78 2.33
N GLU A 147 9.75 22.53 2.16
CA GLU A 147 9.69 23.94 1.83
C GLU A 147 9.24 24.15 0.38
N GLY A 148 9.82 23.37 -0.54
CA GLY A 148 9.38 23.36 -1.93
C GLY A 148 7.95 22.93 -2.08
N LEU A 149 7.51 21.93 -1.28
CA LEU A 149 6.13 21.45 -1.25
C LEU A 149 5.16 22.58 -0.85
N GLU A 150 5.46 23.33 0.21
CA GLU A 150 4.62 24.43 0.65
C GLU A 150 4.57 25.58 -0.36
N LYS A 151 5.72 25.93 -0.96
CA LYS A 151 5.82 26.96 -2.02
C LYS A 151 5.10 26.54 -3.31
N ALA A 152 5.00 25.25 -3.61
CA ALA A 152 4.36 24.74 -4.82
C ALA A 152 2.82 24.71 -4.73
N ILE A 153 2.24 24.87 -3.54
CA ILE A 153 0.78 24.88 -3.36
C ILE A 153 0.19 26.14 -4.01
N LYS A 154 -0.77 25.95 -4.90
CA LYS A 154 -1.53 26.98 -5.62
C LYS A 154 -2.98 27.01 -5.12
N LYS A 155 -3.73 28.06 -5.49
CA LYS A 155 -5.17 28.19 -5.16
C LYS A 155 -6.02 27.03 -5.71
N ASN A 156 -5.59 26.42 -6.82
CA ASN A 156 -6.25 25.29 -7.47
C ASN A 156 -5.59 23.94 -7.14
N THR A 157 -4.68 23.87 -6.17
CA THR A 157 -4.14 22.59 -5.70
C THR A 157 -5.19 21.80 -4.94
N ARG A 158 -5.43 20.55 -5.34
CA ARG A 158 -6.46 19.68 -4.75
C ARG A 158 -5.88 18.76 -3.69
N PHE A 159 -4.74 18.16 -3.98
CA PHE A 159 -4.11 17.25 -3.05
C PHE A 159 -2.59 17.15 -3.24
N ILE A 160 -1.96 16.59 -2.22
CA ILE A 160 -0.56 16.16 -2.21
C ILE A 160 -0.55 14.64 -2.13
N PHE A 161 0.17 13.98 -3.04
CA PHE A 161 0.36 12.53 -3.08
C PHE A 161 1.81 12.17 -2.76
N SER A 162 2.02 11.15 -1.92
CA SER A 162 3.32 10.54 -1.69
C SER A 162 3.19 9.06 -1.32
N GLU A 163 4.32 8.38 -1.22
CA GLU A 163 4.44 7.02 -0.66
C GLU A 163 5.21 7.05 0.65
N SER A 164 4.88 6.16 1.58
CA SER A 164 5.64 6.00 2.82
C SER A 164 5.44 4.58 3.38
N PRO A 165 6.52 3.74 3.42
CA PRO A 165 7.88 3.91 2.84
C PRO A 165 7.88 3.93 1.31
N THR A 166 8.89 4.60 0.70
CA THR A 166 9.02 4.71 -0.76
C THR A 166 9.76 3.53 -1.38
N ASN A 167 9.68 3.39 -2.71
CA ASN A 167 10.35 2.34 -3.48
C ASN A 167 11.40 2.96 -4.45
N PRO A 168 12.69 2.57 -4.41
CA PRO A 168 13.23 1.44 -3.67
C PRO A 168 13.88 1.78 -2.33
N TYR A 169 14.11 3.05 -1.99
CA TYR A 169 15.00 3.47 -0.90
C TYR A 169 14.38 3.44 0.49
N LEU A 170 13.08 3.11 0.60
CA LEU A 170 12.35 3.01 1.86
C LEU A 170 12.37 4.32 2.67
N ASN A 171 12.39 5.46 1.97
CA ASN A 171 12.29 6.76 2.60
C ASN A 171 10.95 6.89 3.33
N ILE A 172 10.96 7.51 4.50
CA ILE A 172 9.77 7.66 5.34
C ILE A 172 9.35 9.13 5.34
N PHE A 173 8.12 9.38 4.90
CA PHE A 173 7.53 10.72 4.92
C PHE A 173 7.12 11.08 6.35
N ASP A 174 7.44 12.30 6.79
CA ASP A 174 6.95 12.84 8.05
C ASP A 174 5.47 13.24 7.87
N LEU A 175 4.58 12.35 8.33
CA LEU A 175 3.14 12.50 8.11
C LEU A 175 2.55 13.68 8.92
N GLU A 176 3.08 13.95 10.11
CA GLU A 176 2.64 15.09 10.92
C GLU A 176 3.02 16.41 10.25
N LYS A 177 4.24 16.49 9.70
CA LYS A 177 4.71 17.69 8.98
C LYS A 177 3.90 17.90 7.71
N LEU A 178 3.62 16.82 6.95
CA LEU A 178 2.75 16.88 5.78
C LEU A 178 1.36 17.41 6.16
N ARG A 179 0.75 16.83 7.22
CA ARG A 179 -0.59 17.25 7.66
C ARG A 179 -0.63 18.72 8.03
N LYS A 180 0.36 19.21 8.81
CA LYS A 180 0.45 20.62 9.19
C LYS A 180 0.55 21.57 7.98
N ILE A 181 1.30 21.19 6.94
CA ILE A 181 1.36 21.96 5.69
C ILE A 181 0.00 21.96 4.99
N ALA A 182 -0.57 20.78 4.81
CA ALA A 182 -1.84 20.63 4.12
C ALA A 182 -2.99 21.37 4.80
N ASP A 183 -3.05 21.36 6.14
CA ASP A 183 -4.05 22.10 6.93
C ASP A 183 -4.00 23.60 6.70
N ARG A 184 -2.80 24.18 6.65
CA ARG A 184 -2.64 25.64 6.41
C ARG A 184 -3.21 26.09 5.08
N HIS A 185 -3.25 25.21 4.11
CA HIS A 185 -3.66 25.52 2.72
C HIS A 185 -4.99 24.88 2.31
N GLY A 186 -5.61 24.06 3.18
CA GLY A 186 -6.88 23.39 2.90
C GLY A 186 -6.80 22.37 1.76
N VAL A 187 -5.62 21.74 1.55
CA VAL A 187 -5.40 20.70 0.52
C VAL A 187 -5.47 19.31 1.11
N LEU A 188 -5.95 18.33 0.32
CA LEU A 188 -6.05 16.94 0.76
C LEU A 188 -4.66 16.27 0.73
N THR A 189 -4.52 15.21 1.53
CA THR A 189 -3.31 14.39 1.62
C THR A 189 -3.64 12.94 1.28
N LEU A 190 -2.85 12.35 0.37
CA LEU A 190 -2.99 10.96 -0.09
C LEU A 190 -1.65 10.25 0.12
N ILE A 191 -1.65 9.13 0.83
CA ILE A 191 -0.45 8.32 1.06
C ILE A 191 -0.68 6.89 0.56
N ASP A 192 0.17 6.43 -0.34
CA ASP A 192 0.30 5.00 -0.61
C ASP A 192 1.14 4.37 0.50
N SER A 193 0.47 3.58 1.34
CA SER A 193 1.07 2.92 2.51
C SER A 193 1.28 1.41 2.29
N THR A 194 1.43 1.00 1.04
CA THR A 194 1.56 -0.42 0.65
C THR A 194 2.73 -1.12 1.36
N PHE A 195 3.88 -0.43 1.52
CA PHE A 195 5.07 -1.03 2.14
C PHE A 195 4.97 -1.13 3.67
N ALA A 196 4.37 -0.13 4.32
CA ALA A 196 4.16 -0.16 5.77
C ALA A 196 3.04 -1.12 6.15
N THR A 197 1.95 -1.12 5.37
CA THR A 197 0.70 -1.80 5.71
C THR A 197 0.03 -1.22 6.97
N PRO A 198 -1.26 -1.46 7.23
CA PRO A 198 -1.92 -1.02 8.46
C PRO A 198 -1.39 -1.71 9.73
N PHE A 199 -0.47 -2.68 9.57
CA PHE A 199 0.20 -3.33 10.70
C PHE A 199 1.32 -2.45 11.27
N ASN A 200 2.16 -1.87 10.40
CA ASN A 200 3.31 -1.07 10.82
C ASN A 200 3.00 0.43 10.91
N GLN A 201 2.09 0.95 10.09
CA GLN A 201 1.72 2.37 10.08
C GLN A 201 0.28 2.54 9.63
N ARG A 202 -0.44 3.46 10.24
CA ARG A 202 -1.80 3.87 9.84
C ARG A 202 -1.83 5.38 9.62
N PRO A 203 -1.62 5.84 8.38
CA PRO A 203 -1.53 7.27 8.08
C PRO A 203 -2.76 8.09 8.50
N LEU A 204 -3.96 7.49 8.53
CA LEU A 204 -5.17 8.15 9.00
C LEU A 204 -5.08 8.62 10.47
N GLU A 205 -4.30 7.94 11.32
CA GLU A 205 -4.08 8.34 12.72
C GLU A 205 -3.24 9.61 12.83
N PHE A 206 -2.50 9.98 11.77
CA PHE A 206 -1.74 11.21 11.63
C PHE A 206 -2.52 12.32 10.90
N GLY A 207 -3.82 12.11 10.64
CA GLY A 207 -4.68 13.08 9.99
C GLY A 207 -4.61 13.07 8.45
N ILE A 208 -3.94 12.11 7.83
CA ILE A 208 -3.98 11.92 6.37
C ILE A 208 -5.41 11.64 5.92
N ASP A 209 -5.82 12.23 4.80
CA ASP A 209 -7.22 12.18 4.34
C ASP A 209 -7.58 10.87 3.66
N LEU A 210 -6.67 10.32 2.83
CA LEU A 210 -6.85 9.06 2.10
C LEU A 210 -5.59 8.22 2.15
N VAL A 211 -5.77 6.91 2.35
CA VAL A 211 -4.73 5.89 2.26
C VAL A 211 -5.00 4.99 1.07
N LEU A 212 -3.97 4.72 0.28
CA LEU A 212 -3.98 3.77 -0.81
C LEU A 212 -3.18 2.52 -0.42
N GLN A 213 -3.67 1.37 -0.85
CA GLN A 213 -3.04 0.07 -0.60
C GLN A 213 -3.04 -0.77 -1.89
N SER A 214 -1.89 -1.21 -2.32
CA SER A 214 -1.83 -2.35 -3.24
C SER A 214 -2.07 -3.63 -2.44
N CYS A 215 -3.32 -4.09 -2.39
CA CYS A 215 -3.68 -5.31 -1.67
C CYS A 215 -3.03 -6.57 -2.26
N THR A 216 -2.55 -6.50 -3.51
CA THR A 216 -1.70 -7.50 -4.19
C THR A 216 -0.50 -7.93 -3.34
N LYS A 217 0.00 -7.02 -2.49
CA LYS A 217 1.24 -7.19 -1.71
C LYS A 217 0.96 -7.89 -0.39
N TYR A 218 1.42 -7.36 0.71
CA TYR A 218 1.31 -7.95 2.05
C TYR A 218 -0.11 -8.36 2.47
N LEU A 219 -1.13 -7.60 2.05
CA LEU A 219 -2.51 -7.85 2.49
C LEU A 219 -3.03 -9.20 1.95
N ALA A 220 -2.83 -9.50 0.67
CA ALA A 220 -3.07 -10.82 0.11
C ALA A 220 -1.95 -11.81 0.48
N GLY A 221 -0.71 -11.43 0.24
CA GLY A 221 0.50 -12.06 0.74
C GLY A 221 0.88 -13.41 0.13
N HIS A 222 0.27 -13.82 -0.97
CA HIS A 222 0.51 -15.14 -1.57
C HIS A 222 0.84 -15.06 -3.08
N ASN A 223 1.13 -13.87 -3.61
CA ASN A 223 1.51 -13.64 -5.02
C ASN A 223 0.50 -14.17 -6.06
N ASP A 224 -0.77 -14.33 -5.68
CA ASP A 224 -1.80 -15.06 -6.44
C ASP A 224 -2.96 -14.18 -6.93
N ILE A 225 -3.06 -12.91 -6.47
CA ILE A 225 -4.11 -11.98 -6.90
C ILE A 225 -3.57 -10.58 -7.21
N LEU A 226 -4.32 -9.85 -8.02
CA LEU A 226 -4.23 -8.41 -8.14
C LEU A 226 -5.40 -7.76 -7.39
N ALA A 227 -5.11 -6.79 -6.55
CA ALA A 227 -6.13 -6.01 -5.84
C ALA A 227 -5.58 -4.67 -5.38
N GLY A 228 -6.46 -3.68 -5.23
CA GLY A 228 -6.16 -2.38 -4.63
C GLY A 228 -7.25 -1.94 -3.70
N ALA A 229 -6.96 -0.97 -2.83
CA ALA A 229 -7.95 -0.36 -1.95
C ALA A 229 -7.65 1.12 -1.73
N VAL A 230 -8.71 1.89 -1.50
CA VAL A 230 -8.66 3.26 -1.02
C VAL A 230 -9.48 3.35 0.25
N LEU A 231 -8.92 3.99 1.27
CA LEU A 231 -9.47 4.04 2.62
C LEU A 231 -9.46 5.48 3.13
N GLY A 232 -10.52 5.88 3.84
CA GLY A 232 -10.59 7.23 4.39
C GLY A 232 -11.95 7.56 4.98
N ARG A 233 -12.27 8.88 4.99
CA ARG A 233 -13.59 9.35 5.41
C ARG A 233 -14.66 9.00 4.37
N THR A 234 -15.85 8.58 4.83
CA THR A 234 -16.97 8.17 3.96
C THR A 234 -17.24 9.18 2.83
N ALA A 235 -17.28 10.47 3.12
CA ALA A 235 -17.57 11.49 2.12
C ALA A 235 -16.56 11.57 0.96
N LEU A 236 -15.29 11.21 1.17
CA LEU A 236 -14.28 11.13 0.11
C LEU A 236 -14.36 9.78 -0.61
N VAL A 237 -14.54 8.70 0.15
CA VAL A 237 -14.63 7.34 -0.39
C VAL A 237 -15.87 7.18 -1.28
N ASP A 238 -16.99 7.80 -0.95
CA ASP A 238 -18.20 7.78 -1.77
C ASP A 238 -18.00 8.46 -3.14
N LYS A 239 -17.29 9.59 -3.21
CA LYS A 239 -16.92 10.22 -4.49
C LYS A 239 -16.09 9.28 -5.38
N ILE A 240 -15.13 8.58 -4.75
CA ILE A 240 -14.28 7.61 -5.44
C ILE A 240 -15.11 6.40 -5.89
N ARG A 241 -16.01 5.91 -5.03
CA ARG A 241 -16.92 4.80 -5.32
C ARG A 241 -17.84 5.13 -6.49
N ASP A 242 -18.35 6.35 -6.61
CA ASP A 242 -19.22 6.76 -7.71
C ASP A 242 -18.46 6.77 -9.05
N LEU A 243 -17.24 7.30 -9.10
CA LEU A 243 -16.43 7.24 -10.32
C LEU A 243 -16.03 5.79 -10.63
N HIS A 244 -15.69 4.99 -9.60
CA HIS A 244 -15.34 3.57 -9.76
C HIS A 244 -16.45 2.76 -10.47
N LYS A 245 -17.73 3.01 -10.15
CA LYS A 245 -18.88 2.38 -10.83
C LYS A 245 -18.87 2.65 -12.33
N SER A 246 -18.37 3.81 -12.75
CA SER A 246 -18.30 4.22 -14.17
C SER A 246 -17.02 3.70 -14.84
N MET A 247 -15.88 3.76 -14.16
CA MET A 247 -14.57 3.32 -14.68
C MET A 247 -14.43 1.80 -14.80
N GLY A 248 -15.14 1.04 -13.98
CA GLY A 248 -15.23 -0.41 -14.11
C GLY A 248 -14.00 -1.19 -13.60
N GLY A 249 -13.17 -0.61 -12.76
CA GLY A 249 -12.04 -1.29 -12.12
C GLY A 249 -12.44 -2.32 -11.04
N THR A 250 -13.53 -3.04 -11.27
CA THR A 250 -14.18 -3.93 -10.31
C THR A 250 -13.33 -5.15 -10.00
N ILE A 251 -13.15 -5.45 -8.72
CA ILE A 251 -12.48 -6.67 -8.26
C ILE A 251 -13.43 -7.88 -8.37
N ASP A 252 -12.89 -9.01 -8.78
CA ASP A 252 -13.64 -10.27 -8.84
C ASP A 252 -13.95 -10.82 -7.43
N PRO A 253 -15.15 -11.40 -7.17
CA PRO A 253 -15.50 -11.97 -5.87
C PRO A 253 -14.56 -13.07 -5.38
N HIS A 254 -13.96 -13.86 -6.27
CA HIS A 254 -12.95 -14.86 -5.90
C HIS A 254 -11.66 -14.17 -5.42
N CYS A 255 -11.21 -13.10 -6.11
CA CYS A 255 -10.09 -12.29 -5.63
C CYS A 255 -10.37 -11.67 -4.24
N CYS A 256 -11.60 -11.19 -3.99
CA CYS A 256 -12.02 -10.73 -2.67
C CYS A 256 -11.94 -11.84 -1.62
N TYR A 257 -12.36 -13.06 -1.96
CA TYR A 257 -12.24 -14.22 -1.06
C TYR A 257 -10.79 -14.56 -0.74
N LEU A 258 -9.91 -14.60 -1.76
CA LEU A 258 -8.47 -14.84 -1.55
C LEU A 258 -7.82 -13.73 -0.72
N LEU A 259 -8.20 -12.46 -0.94
CA LEU A 259 -7.78 -11.34 -0.10
C LEU A 259 -8.23 -11.53 1.36
N LEU A 260 -9.50 -11.86 1.59
CA LEU A 260 -10.03 -12.15 2.93
C LEU A 260 -9.30 -13.32 3.59
N ARG A 261 -8.95 -14.35 2.82
CA ARG A 261 -8.15 -15.50 3.29
C ARG A 261 -6.74 -15.06 3.69
N GLY A 262 -6.07 -14.29 2.84
CA GLY A 262 -4.74 -13.74 3.11
C GLY A 262 -4.70 -12.85 4.36
N LEU A 263 -5.73 -12.02 4.56
CA LEU A 263 -5.84 -11.14 5.72
C LEU A 263 -5.87 -11.91 7.06
N LYS A 264 -6.39 -13.14 7.10
CA LYS A 264 -6.45 -13.94 8.34
C LYS A 264 -5.06 -14.27 8.91
N THR A 265 -4.03 -14.38 8.05
CA THR A 265 -2.63 -14.63 8.46
C THR A 265 -1.74 -13.40 8.32
N PHE A 266 -2.29 -12.27 7.89
CA PHE A 266 -1.56 -11.05 7.60
C PHE A 266 -0.68 -10.58 8.78
N PRO A 267 -1.17 -10.49 10.04
CA PRO A 267 -0.34 -10.07 11.16
C PRO A 267 0.82 -11.03 11.44
N LEU A 268 0.61 -12.35 11.32
CA LEU A 268 1.66 -13.35 11.51
C LEU A 268 2.76 -13.21 10.46
N ARG A 269 2.37 -13.03 9.19
CA ARG A 269 3.32 -12.87 8.09
C ARG A 269 4.13 -11.58 8.21
N VAL A 270 3.49 -10.46 8.48
CA VAL A 270 4.20 -9.17 8.60
C VAL A 270 5.11 -9.15 9.83
N THR A 271 4.71 -9.75 10.95
CA THR A 271 5.60 -9.90 12.10
C THR A 271 6.87 -10.65 11.71
N ARG A 272 6.73 -11.83 11.10
CA ARG A 272 7.88 -12.63 10.62
C ARG A 272 8.73 -11.86 9.62
N GLN A 273 8.10 -11.18 8.67
CA GLN A 273 8.80 -10.38 7.65
C GLN A 273 9.57 -9.19 8.26
N ASN A 274 9.01 -8.50 9.27
CA ASN A 274 9.71 -7.44 10.00
C ASN A 274 10.98 -7.98 10.70
N GLU A 275 10.86 -9.10 11.39
CA GLU A 275 11.97 -9.75 12.12
C GLU A 275 13.05 -10.22 11.15
N THR A 276 12.68 -10.94 10.10
CA THR A 276 13.59 -11.45 9.08
C THR A 276 14.30 -10.32 8.34
N ALA A 277 13.57 -9.29 7.90
CA ALA A 277 14.15 -8.15 7.19
C ALA A 277 15.17 -7.38 8.06
N LEU A 278 14.86 -7.17 9.35
CA LEU A 278 15.80 -6.53 10.26
C LEU A 278 17.06 -7.38 10.48
N ALA A 279 16.92 -8.69 10.62
CA ALA A 279 18.07 -9.60 10.76
C ALA A 279 18.96 -9.58 9.51
N VAL A 280 18.37 -9.70 8.32
CA VAL A 280 19.06 -9.60 7.03
C VAL A 280 19.72 -8.23 6.85
N ALA A 281 19.03 -7.14 7.16
CA ALA A 281 19.56 -5.79 7.01
C ALA A 281 20.78 -5.56 7.91
N ARG A 282 20.73 -6.01 9.19
CA ARG A 282 21.86 -5.94 10.14
C ARG A 282 23.04 -6.79 9.71
N HIS A 283 22.79 -7.95 9.10
CA HIS A 283 23.84 -8.81 8.55
C HIS A 283 24.54 -8.14 7.37
N LEU A 284 23.76 -7.68 6.39
CA LEU A 284 24.28 -7.02 5.19
C LEU A 284 25.02 -5.72 5.52
N GLU A 285 24.57 -4.93 6.50
CA GLU A 285 25.21 -3.68 6.90
C GLU A 285 26.66 -3.86 7.36
N LYS A 286 26.98 -5.03 7.91
CA LYS A 286 28.32 -5.37 8.40
C LYS A 286 29.20 -6.07 7.36
N HIS A 287 28.61 -6.50 6.23
CA HIS A 287 29.31 -7.34 5.26
C HIS A 287 30.28 -6.53 4.40
N PRO A 288 31.56 -6.95 4.22
CA PRO A 288 32.61 -6.16 3.53
C PRO A 288 32.34 -5.90 2.04
N ARG A 289 31.53 -6.73 1.37
CA ARG A 289 31.13 -6.55 -0.03
C ARG A 289 29.93 -5.62 -0.20
N ILE A 290 29.26 -5.25 0.88
CA ILE A 290 28.13 -4.31 0.85
C ILE A 290 28.68 -2.88 0.96
N LYS A 291 28.13 -2.00 0.13
CA LYS A 291 28.45 -0.57 0.13
C LYS A 291 27.52 0.21 1.04
N ARG A 292 26.22 -0.14 1.01
CA ARG A 292 25.17 0.53 1.80
C ARG A 292 23.92 -0.35 1.90
N VAL A 293 23.22 -0.23 3.03
CA VAL A 293 21.91 -0.84 3.26
C VAL A 293 20.89 0.27 3.58
N TYR A 294 19.70 0.14 3.05
CA TYR A 294 18.56 1.01 3.33
C TYR A 294 17.47 0.15 3.98
N TYR A 295 17.23 0.38 5.23
CA TYR A 295 16.15 -0.26 5.98
C TYR A 295 15.70 0.68 7.11
N PRO A 296 14.41 1.03 7.23
CA PRO A 296 13.96 2.13 8.10
C PRO A 296 14.29 1.97 9.58
N PHE A 297 14.51 0.73 10.05
CA PHE A 297 14.84 0.40 11.44
C PHE A 297 16.33 0.10 11.67
N LEU A 298 17.21 0.48 10.74
CA LEU A 298 18.65 0.62 11.00
C LEU A 298 18.95 2.07 11.42
N GLU A 299 19.79 2.27 12.43
CA GLU A 299 20.21 3.61 12.89
C GLU A 299 20.92 4.42 11.80
N SER A 300 21.56 3.74 10.86
CA SER A 300 22.20 4.33 9.68
C SER A 300 21.23 4.87 8.61
N HIS A 301 19.94 4.52 8.72
CA HIS A 301 18.94 4.99 7.75
C HIS A 301 18.63 6.48 7.96
N PRO A 302 18.60 7.31 6.90
CA PRO A 302 18.39 8.76 7.03
C PRO A 302 17.10 9.15 7.80
N HIS A 303 16.06 8.32 7.68
CA HIS A 303 14.75 8.57 8.30
C HIS A 303 14.49 7.67 9.54
N TYR A 304 15.52 7.08 10.15
CA TYR A 304 15.38 6.20 11.33
C TYR A 304 14.49 6.81 12.43
N LYS A 305 14.78 8.07 12.79
CA LYS A 305 14.03 8.77 13.85
C LYS A 305 12.55 8.96 13.50
N ILE A 306 12.24 9.27 12.25
CA ILE A 306 10.85 9.41 11.77
C ILE A 306 10.18 8.03 11.74
N ALA A 307 10.88 7.02 11.21
CA ALA A 307 10.37 5.65 11.14
C ALA A 307 10.01 5.11 12.52
N THR A 308 10.91 5.21 13.50
CA THR A 308 10.69 4.70 14.86
C THR A 308 9.63 5.50 15.65
N ALA A 309 9.37 6.75 15.28
CA ALA A 309 8.33 7.57 15.89
C ALA A 309 6.91 7.24 15.36
N GLN A 310 6.77 6.84 14.10
CA GLN A 310 5.45 6.69 13.46
C GLN A 310 5.15 5.29 12.92
N MET A 311 6.10 4.33 13.03
CA MET A 311 5.92 2.95 12.60
C MET A 311 6.25 1.97 13.73
N THR A 312 5.64 0.78 13.70
CA THR A 312 5.90 -0.30 14.67
C THR A 312 6.88 -1.35 14.17
N GLY A 313 7.28 -1.29 12.90
CA GLY A 313 8.25 -2.18 12.26
C GLY A 313 8.70 -1.64 10.92
N GLY A 314 9.88 -2.06 10.46
CA GLY A 314 10.51 -1.53 9.22
C GLY A 314 9.96 -2.11 7.91
N GLY A 315 9.03 -3.07 7.98
CA GLY A 315 8.52 -3.78 6.81
C GLY A 315 9.41 -4.95 6.38
N GLY A 316 8.97 -5.65 5.34
CA GLY A 316 9.65 -6.83 4.80
C GLY A 316 10.54 -6.54 3.58
N VAL A 317 10.91 -5.30 3.32
CA VAL A 317 11.81 -4.96 2.19
C VAL A 317 13.13 -4.42 2.72
N VAL A 318 14.24 -4.92 2.18
CA VAL A 318 15.60 -4.42 2.42
C VAL A 318 16.18 -4.01 1.07
N THR A 319 16.63 -2.77 0.96
CA THR A 319 17.35 -2.30 -0.21
C THR A 319 18.82 -2.16 0.12
N PHE A 320 19.71 -2.61 -0.78
CA PHE A 320 21.15 -2.54 -0.54
C PHE A 320 21.93 -2.36 -1.84
N GLU A 321 23.13 -1.83 -1.72
CA GLU A 321 24.11 -1.71 -2.78
C GLU A 321 25.31 -2.60 -2.49
N THR A 322 25.73 -3.41 -3.48
CA THR A 322 27.02 -4.13 -3.41
C THR A 322 28.14 -3.26 -3.91
N LYS A 323 29.38 -3.64 -3.57
CA LYS A 323 30.59 -3.14 -4.26
C LYS A 323 30.69 -3.86 -5.62
N GLY A 324 31.36 -3.22 -6.61
CA GLY A 324 31.58 -3.82 -7.91
C GLY A 324 30.86 -3.11 -9.07
N THR A 325 30.67 -3.87 -10.14
CA THR A 325 30.11 -3.41 -11.42
C THR A 325 28.74 -4.03 -11.68
N LEU A 326 28.08 -3.63 -12.78
CA LEU A 326 26.86 -4.29 -13.24
C LEU A 326 27.05 -5.79 -13.53
N ASN A 327 28.24 -6.18 -14.03
CA ASN A 327 28.52 -7.58 -14.29
C ASN A 327 28.65 -8.40 -13.00
N ASP A 328 29.24 -7.82 -11.97
CA ASP A 328 29.32 -8.43 -10.64
C ASP A 328 27.91 -8.56 -10.02
N ALA A 329 27.07 -7.52 -10.16
CA ALA A 329 25.67 -7.58 -9.75
C ALA A 329 24.89 -8.74 -10.40
N LYS A 330 25.13 -9.01 -11.69
CA LYS A 330 24.52 -10.18 -12.39
C LYS A 330 25.02 -11.49 -11.82
N LYS A 331 26.35 -11.65 -11.63
CA LYS A 331 26.92 -12.87 -11.02
C LYS A 331 26.36 -13.13 -9.62
N PHE A 332 26.22 -12.07 -8.81
CA PHE A 332 25.58 -12.15 -7.52
C PHE A 332 24.18 -12.75 -7.61
N MET A 333 23.30 -12.17 -8.46
CA MET A 333 21.93 -12.67 -8.62
C MET A 333 21.85 -14.09 -9.15
N ASP A 334 22.68 -14.42 -10.16
CA ASP A 334 22.64 -15.72 -10.83
C ASP A 334 23.12 -16.86 -9.91
N ALA A 335 23.83 -16.55 -8.83
CA ALA A 335 24.30 -17.52 -7.83
C ALA A 335 23.25 -17.85 -6.76
N LEU A 336 22.19 -17.04 -6.62
CA LEU A 336 21.13 -17.28 -5.65
C LEU A 336 20.31 -18.54 -6.03
N LYS A 337 19.87 -19.28 -5.01
CA LYS A 337 19.09 -20.51 -5.18
C LYS A 337 17.75 -20.52 -4.45
N LEU A 338 17.67 -19.79 -3.34
CA LEU A 338 16.45 -19.64 -2.55
C LEU A 338 15.64 -18.41 -3.00
N CYS A 339 16.31 -17.26 -3.11
CA CYS A 339 15.67 -16.01 -3.47
C CYS A 339 15.29 -16.02 -4.96
N PHE A 340 14.01 -15.92 -5.29
CA PHE A 340 13.57 -15.80 -6.67
C PHE A 340 13.88 -14.43 -7.27
N ILE A 341 14.40 -14.39 -8.49
CA ILE A 341 14.61 -13.15 -9.23
C ILE A 341 13.28 -12.70 -9.83
N GLY A 342 12.69 -11.66 -9.31
CA GLY A 342 11.39 -11.20 -9.78
C GLY A 342 10.95 -9.86 -9.22
N PRO A 343 9.99 -9.21 -9.89
CA PRO A 343 9.32 -8.02 -9.36
C PRO A 343 8.34 -8.41 -8.24
N SER A 344 7.70 -7.42 -7.63
CA SER A 344 6.75 -7.56 -6.55
C SER A 344 7.38 -7.63 -5.16
N LEU A 345 6.57 -7.82 -4.13
CA LEU A 345 6.96 -7.86 -2.71
C LEU A 345 5.78 -8.31 -1.85
N GLY A 346 6.06 -8.61 -0.58
CA GLY A 346 5.02 -8.85 0.43
C GLY A 346 4.38 -10.22 0.37
N GLY A 347 4.86 -11.12 -0.51
CA GLY A 347 4.48 -12.52 -0.56
C GLY A 347 5.16 -13.36 0.52
N VAL A 348 4.87 -14.66 0.54
CA VAL A 348 5.48 -15.64 1.46
C VAL A 348 6.85 -16.10 0.96
N GLU A 349 7.13 -15.97 -0.33
CA GLU A 349 8.41 -16.27 -0.94
C GLU A 349 9.32 -15.03 -0.99
N THR A 350 10.62 -15.22 -0.77
CA THR A 350 11.63 -14.15 -0.88
C THR A 350 11.94 -13.83 -2.34
N LEU A 351 11.79 -12.56 -2.69
CA LEU A 351 12.04 -12.03 -4.04
C LEU A 351 13.19 -11.03 -4.03
N ILE A 352 14.08 -11.12 -5.02
CA ILE A 352 15.11 -10.11 -5.26
C ILE A 352 14.88 -9.44 -6.62
N THR A 353 14.97 -8.13 -6.65
CA THR A 353 14.83 -7.32 -7.87
C THR A 353 16.07 -6.45 -8.05
N HIS A 354 16.56 -6.36 -9.28
CA HIS A 354 17.58 -5.40 -9.67
C HIS A 354 16.93 -4.20 -10.38
N PRO A 355 16.74 -3.05 -9.72
CA PRO A 355 15.99 -1.92 -10.28
C PRO A 355 16.50 -1.44 -11.64
N ALA A 356 17.82 -1.41 -11.87
CA ALA A 356 18.40 -0.98 -13.12
C ALA A 356 18.05 -1.89 -14.30
N LEU A 357 17.83 -3.20 -14.09
CA LEU A 357 17.50 -4.17 -15.14
C LEU A 357 15.99 -4.35 -15.32
N VAL A 358 15.18 -4.08 -14.30
CA VAL A 358 13.73 -4.34 -14.32
C VAL A 358 12.92 -3.06 -14.46
N SER A 359 13.02 -2.17 -13.49
CA SER A 359 12.15 -0.99 -13.43
C SER A 359 12.64 0.20 -14.25
N TYR A 360 13.96 0.28 -14.50
CA TYR A 360 14.60 1.40 -15.16
C TYR A 360 15.45 0.98 -16.36
N TYR A 361 15.12 -0.16 -16.99
CA TYR A 361 15.83 -0.69 -18.16
C TYR A 361 15.79 0.27 -19.38
N ASP A 362 14.75 1.08 -19.47
CA ASP A 362 14.49 2.08 -20.51
C ASP A 362 15.20 3.43 -20.28
N TYR A 363 15.89 3.60 -19.14
CA TYR A 363 16.69 4.78 -18.81
C TYR A 363 18.15 4.56 -19.16
N THR A 364 18.81 5.59 -19.68
CA THR A 364 20.26 5.59 -19.80
C THR A 364 20.93 5.51 -18.42
N ARG A 365 22.16 5.02 -18.36
CA ARG A 365 22.93 4.95 -17.11
C ARG A 365 22.97 6.31 -16.40
N LYS A 366 23.19 7.43 -17.16
CA LYS A 366 23.22 8.78 -16.62
C LYS A 366 21.90 9.16 -15.94
N GLN A 367 20.77 8.89 -16.59
CA GLN A 367 19.44 9.16 -16.03
C GLN A 367 19.16 8.32 -14.78
N ARG A 368 19.54 7.03 -14.79
CA ARG A 368 19.39 6.17 -13.61
C ARG A 368 20.17 6.70 -12.41
N TYR A 369 21.43 7.09 -12.63
CA TYR A 369 22.29 7.63 -11.57
C TYR A 369 21.79 8.97 -11.02
N GLN A 370 21.17 9.81 -11.84
CA GLN A 370 20.50 11.03 -11.38
C GLN A 370 19.31 10.74 -10.44
N LEU A 371 18.66 9.60 -10.63
CA LEU A 371 17.59 9.10 -9.74
C LEU A 371 18.12 8.24 -8.58
N GLY A 372 19.45 8.15 -8.43
CA GLY A 372 20.08 7.30 -7.43
C GLY A 372 20.17 5.82 -7.83
N ILE A 373 19.53 5.35 -8.90
CA ILE A 373 19.47 3.93 -9.30
C ILE A 373 20.84 3.51 -9.86
N THR A 374 21.67 2.96 -9.00
CA THR A 374 23.02 2.50 -9.33
C THR A 374 23.00 1.12 -10.01
N ASP A 375 24.15 0.75 -10.61
CA ASP A 375 24.32 -0.55 -11.29
C ASP A 375 24.40 -1.74 -10.32
N THR A 376 24.51 -1.48 -9.02
CA THR A 376 24.66 -2.50 -7.97
C THR A 376 23.59 -2.41 -6.90
N LEU A 377 22.50 -1.71 -7.18
CA LEU A 377 21.36 -1.58 -6.29
C LEU A 377 20.42 -2.79 -6.41
N PHE A 378 20.09 -3.37 -5.27
CA PHE A 378 19.14 -4.47 -5.14
C PHE A 378 18.02 -4.12 -4.19
N ARG A 379 16.83 -4.64 -4.46
CA ARG A 379 15.69 -4.62 -3.55
C ARG A 379 15.30 -6.06 -3.23
N LEU A 380 15.51 -6.48 -2.01
CA LEU A 380 15.09 -7.77 -1.46
C LEU A 380 13.75 -7.60 -0.75
N ALA A 381 12.76 -8.36 -1.13
CA ALA A 381 11.48 -8.48 -0.43
C ALA A 381 11.47 -9.82 0.28
N VAL A 382 11.68 -9.84 1.58
CA VAL A 382 11.74 -11.10 2.34
C VAL A 382 10.36 -11.73 2.47
N GLY A 383 10.32 -13.03 2.29
CA GLY A 383 9.17 -13.87 2.57
C GLY A 383 9.04 -14.23 4.05
N ILE A 384 8.60 -15.46 4.32
CA ILE A 384 8.47 -16.01 5.68
C ILE A 384 9.40 -17.19 5.95
N GLU A 385 10.34 -17.44 5.04
CA GLU A 385 11.38 -18.44 5.18
C GLU A 385 12.26 -18.15 6.42
N ASP A 386 13.12 -19.08 6.78
CA ASP A 386 14.08 -18.85 7.87
C ASP A 386 15.09 -17.78 7.50
N ALA A 387 15.36 -16.87 8.43
CA ALA A 387 16.30 -15.77 8.21
C ALA A 387 17.72 -16.25 7.92
N GLY A 388 18.14 -17.35 8.56
CA GLY A 388 19.45 -17.97 8.34
C GLY A 388 19.61 -18.50 6.91
N ASP A 389 18.58 -19.16 6.39
CA ASP A 389 18.59 -19.70 5.02
C ASP A 389 18.64 -18.58 3.97
N ILE A 390 17.92 -17.48 4.19
CA ILE A 390 17.98 -16.29 3.31
C ILE A 390 19.39 -15.68 3.36
N ILE A 391 19.98 -15.53 4.55
CA ILE A 391 21.32 -14.99 4.72
C ILE A 391 22.35 -15.90 4.04
N GLU A 392 22.25 -17.21 4.20
CA GLU A 392 23.17 -18.16 3.54
C GLU A 392 23.09 -18.06 2.01
N ASP A 393 21.88 -17.88 1.47
CA ASP A 393 21.69 -17.69 0.03
C ASP A 393 22.31 -16.38 -0.47
N LEU A 394 22.13 -15.28 0.28
CA LEU A 394 22.77 -14.00 -0.02
C LEU A 394 24.30 -14.09 0.05
N GLU A 395 24.86 -14.79 1.05
CA GLU A 395 26.30 -15.06 1.15
C GLU A 395 26.83 -15.82 -0.07
N ARG A 396 26.09 -16.81 -0.58
CA ARG A 396 26.46 -17.52 -1.80
C ARG A 396 26.62 -16.58 -2.98
N GLY A 397 25.71 -15.60 -3.11
CA GLY A 397 25.82 -14.56 -4.12
C GLY A 397 27.01 -13.62 -3.86
N LEU A 398 27.20 -13.16 -2.61
CA LEU A 398 28.26 -12.24 -2.24
C LEU A 398 29.67 -12.82 -2.42
N HIS A 399 29.83 -14.14 -2.33
CA HIS A 399 31.09 -14.82 -2.63
C HIS A 399 31.49 -14.74 -4.12
N GLN A 400 30.59 -14.36 -5.02
CA GLN A 400 30.89 -14.17 -6.44
C GLN A 400 31.44 -12.77 -6.77
N LEU A 401 31.47 -11.88 -5.77
CA LEU A 401 31.97 -10.49 -5.88
C LEU A 401 33.46 -10.45 -5.43
#